data_34884e94b91cfb8afd053f017f8404c3
#
_entry.id   34884e94b91cfb8afd053f017f8404c3
#
_cell.length_a   1.000
_cell.length_b   1.000
_cell.length_c   1.000
_cell.angle_alpha   90.00
_cell.angle_beta   90.00
_cell.angle_gamma   90.00
#
_symmetry.space_group_name_H-M   'P 1'
#
loop_
_entity.id
_entity.type
_entity.pdbx_description
1 polymer ?
#
loop_
_entity_poly.entity_id
_entity_poly.type
_entity_poly.pdbx_seq_one_letter_code
_entity_poly.pdbx_strand_id
1 'polypeptide(L)'
;MKNNLLAVLALGLFVLLAKPASAQDHGFGLGFILGEPTGLSAKLWTSKTNAFDFGLGFSVGGDRISKNDYIYDGKGRLHFHMDYLWHSFTAISSTQRFPLYYGIGGRYNSGGGYDGSVGVRGVLGIAWLPANTPIDVFVEVVPVFQITPSTGFGIDAGIGARFFFN
;
A
#
# COMPACT_ATOMS: atom_id res chain seq x y z
N MET A 1 -0.40 -11.85 -28.08
CA MET A 1 0.99 -11.70 -27.65
C MET A 1 1.65 -10.39 -28.07
N LYS A 2 1.38 -9.80 -29.25
CA LYS A 2 1.99 -8.51 -29.69
C LYS A 2 1.62 -7.31 -28.81
N ASN A 3 0.39 -7.25 -28.27
CA ASN A 3 -0.06 -6.10 -27.45
C ASN A 3 0.60 -6.02 -26.08
N ASN A 4 0.99 -7.17 -25.50
CA ASN A 4 1.66 -7.19 -24.20
C ASN A 4 3.12 -6.74 -24.30
N LEU A 5 3.77 -6.98 -25.42
CA LEU A 5 5.14 -6.53 -25.67
C LEU A 5 5.20 -5.00 -25.82
N LEU A 6 4.21 -4.40 -26.48
CA LEU A 6 4.08 -2.93 -26.59
C LEU A 6 3.85 -2.27 -25.24
N ALA A 7 3.02 -2.86 -24.39
CA ALA A 7 2.78 -2.36 -23.04
C ALA A 7 4.03 -2.43 -22.16
N VAL A 8 4.79 -3.52 -22.24
CA VAL A 8 6.06 -3.68 -21.51
C VAL A 8 7.13 -2.71 -22.03
N LEU A 9 7.20 -2.51 -23.35
CA LEU A 9 8.12 -1.54 -23.95
C LEU A 9 7.75 -0.09 -23.62
N ALA A 10 6.46 0.24 -23.59
CA ALA A 10 5.98 1.57 -23.20
C ALA A 10 6.27 1.85 -21.71
N LEU A 11 6.09 0.86 -20.84
CA LEU A 11 6.41 0.96 -19.42
C LEU A 11 7.92 1.12 -19.22
N GLY A 12 8.73 0.35 -19.94
CA GLY A 12 10.20 0.45 -19.90
C GLY A 12 10.71 1.81 -20.42
N LEU A 13 10.13 2.34 -21.48
CA LEU A 13 10.47 3.66 -22.03
C LEU A 13 10.08 4.79 -21.07
N PHE A 14 8.96 4.65 -20.37
CA PHE A 14 8.50 5.62 -19.38
C PHE A 14 9.49 5.71 -18.18
N VAL A 15 10.03 4.57 -17.75
CA VAL A 15 11.05 4.51 -16.69
C VAL A 15 12.37 5.13 -17.14
N LEU A 16 12.75 4.98 -18.41
CA LEU A 16 14.00 5.53 -18.97
C LEU A 16 13.97 7.04 -19.20
N LEU A 17 12.79 7.64 -19.33
CA LEU A 17 12.61 9.09 -19.53
C LEU A 17 12.48 9.85 -18.20
N ALA A 18 12.40 9.16 -17.07
CA ALA A 18 12.37 9.77 -15.77
C ALA A 18 13.72 10.42 -15.47
N LYS A 19 13.72 11.73 -15.24
CA LYS A 19 14.92 12.46 -14.78
C LYS A 19 15.35 11.89 -13.43
N PRO A 20 16.66 11.85 -13.10
CA PRO A 20 17.10 11.41 -11.79
C PRO A 20 16.51 12.35 -10.73
N ALA A 21 15.52 11.84 -10.03
CA ALA A 21 14.87 12.55 -8.95
C ALA A 21 15.74 12.42 -7.70
N SER A 22 16.14 13.54 -7.16
CA SER A 22 17.03 13.60 -5.99
C SER A 22 16.20 13.54 -4.74
N ALA A 23 15.34 12.91 -4.36
CA ALA A 23 14.78 12.68 -3.04
C ALA A 23 13.41 11.94 -3.07
N GLN A 24 13.39 10.78 -2.49
CA GLN A 24 12.20 9.96 -2.30
C GLN A 24 11.42 10.33 -1.01
N ASP A 25 11.67 11.51 -0.45
CA ASP A 25 11.00 12.05 0.74
C ASP A 25 10.15 13.29 0.42
N HIS A 26 9.80 13.46 -0.85
CA HIS A 26 8.84 14.45 -1.33
C HIS A 26 8.17 13.99 -2.64
N GLY A 27 7.10 14.67 -3.03
CA GLY A 27 6.37 14.39 -4.26
C GLY A 27 5.32 13.29 -4.13
N PHE A 28 4.87 12.81 -5.28
CA PHE A 28 3.84 11.79 -5.42
C PHE A 28 4.44 10.52 -6.03
N GLY A 29 4.19 9.37 -5.40
CA GLY A 29 4.58 8.06 -5.87
C GLY A 29 3.38 7.21 -6.26
N LEU A 30 3.51 6.44 -7.32
CA LEU A 30 2.50 5.47 -7.78
C LEU A 30 3.17 4.13 -8.06
N GLY A 31 2.47 3.03 -7.74
CA GLY A 31 3.00 1.69 -7.93
C GLY A 31 2.00 0.61 -7.61
N PHE A 32 2.52 -0.52 -7.14
CA PHE A 32 1.72 -1.70 -6.87
C PHE A 32 2.01 -2.25 -5.49
N ILE A 33 1.00 -2.89 -4.91
CA ILE A 33 1.07 -3.67 -3.69
C ILE A 33 0.55 -5.08 -3.95
N LEU A 34 1.22 -6.08 -3.39
CA LEU A 34 0.84 -7.49 -3.37
C LEU A 34 0.61 -7.91 -1.94
N GLY A 35 -0.48 -8.61 -1.70
CA GLY A 35 -0.90 -9.05 -0.36
C GLY A 35 -2.34 -8.66 -0.09
N GLU A 36 -2.61 -8.04 1.03
CA GLU A 36 -3.94 -7.55 1.41
C GLU A 36 -3.91 -6.01 1.57
N PRO A 37 -4.34 -5.26 0.54
CA PRO A 37 -4.88 -5.69 -0.76
C PRO A 37 -3.81 -6.02 -1.80
N THR A 38 -4.23 -6.61 -2.91
CA THR A 38 -3.43 -6.67 -4.13
C THR A 38 -3.98 -5.67 -5.13
N GLY A 39 -3.14 -4.72 -5.59
CA GLY A 39 -3.59 -3.67 -6.50
C GLY A 39 -2.62 -2.50 -6.64
N LEU A 40 -3.19 -1.31 -6.86
CA LEU A 40 -2.45 -0.05 -6.96
C LEU A 40 -2.11 0.48 -5.57
N SER A 41 -0.94 1.08 -5.45
CA SER A 41 -0.50 1.80 -4.27
C SER A 41 -0.01 3.18 -4.66
N ALA A 42 -0.36 4.20 -3.88
CA ALA A 42 0.11 5.56 -4.08
C ALA A 42 0.56 6.18 -2.75
N LYS A 43 1.56 7.05 -2.81
CA LYS A 43 2.07 7.78 -1.65
C LYS A 43 2.25 9.25 -2.00
N LEU A 44 1.79 10.13 -1.12
CA LEU A 44 1.97 11.58 -1.22
C LEU A 44 2.71 12.09 0.02
N TRP A 45 3.95 12.52 -0.16
CA TRP A 45 4.70 13.14 0.91
C TRP A 45 4.15 14.53 1.25
N THR A 46 3.85 14.75 2.52
CA THR A 46 3.38 16.04 3.06
C THR A 46 4.49 16.80 3.79
N SER A 47 5.52 16.08 4.20
CA SER A 47 6.76 16.63 4.78
C SER A 47 7.92 15.65 4.56
N LYS A 48 9.12 15.99 5.06
CA LYS A 48 10.28 15.08 4.99
C LYS A 48 10.11 13.75 5.73
N THR A 49 9.14 13.66 6.62
CA THR A 49 8.91 12.48 7.47
C THR A 49 7.49 11.96 7.43
N ASN A 50 6.56 12.71 6.83
CA ASN A 50 5.14 12.37 6.87
C ASN A 50 4.57 12.22 5.45
N ALA A 51 3.68 11.26 5.29
CA ALA A 51 3.03 11.00 3.99
C ALA A 51 1.60 10.52 4.18
N PHE A 52 0.74 10.79 3.20
CA PHE A 52 -0.45 10.00 2.96
C PHE A 52 -0.10 8.80 2.11
N ASP A 53 -0.69 7.66 2.45
CA ASP A 53 -0.62 6.40 1.71
C ASP A 53 -2.02 5.98 1.27
N PHE A 54 -2.12 5.48 0.05
CA PHE A 54 -3.39 5.07 -0.54
C PHE A 54 -3.23 3.71 -1.20
N GLY A 55 -4.25 2.86 -1.08
CA GLY A 55 -4.35 1.62 -1.82
C GLY A 55 -5.71 1.43 -2.44
N LEU A 56 -5.71 0.94 -3.67
CA LEU A 56 -6.91 0.54 -4.40
C LEU A 56 -6.65 -0.80 -5.08
N GLY A 57 -7.40 -1.81 -4.71
CA GLY A 57 -7.17 -3.15 -5.21
C GLY A 57 -8.28 -4.12 -4.85
N PHE A 58 -7.92 -5.38 -4.85
CA PHE A 58 -8.83 -6.45 -4.45
C PHE A 58 -8.34 -7.08 -3.15
N SER A 59 -9.27 -7.27 -2.23
CA SER A 59 -9.05 -8.05 -1.02
C SER A 59 -8.99 -9.53 -1.38
N VAL A 60 -7.94 -10.22 -0.95
CA VAL A 60 -7.72 -11.66 -1.18
C VAL A 60 -8.05 -12.45 0.08
N GLY A 61 -7.95 -11.79 1.24
CA GLY A 61 -8.33 -12.32 2.54
C GLY A 61 -9.84 -12.22 2.78
N GLY A 62 -10.44 -13.26 3.34
CA GLY A 62 -11.82 -13.19 3.81
C GLY A 62 -11.90 -12.32 5.07
N ASP A 63 -12.85 -11.37 5.14
CA ASP A 63 -13.22 -10.77 6.41
C ASP A 63 -13.76 -11.89 7.32
N ARG A 64 -13.05 -12.16 8.40
CA ARG A 64 -13.52 -13.11 9.41
C ARG A 64 -14.63 -12.46 10.22
N ILE A 65 -15.82 -12.46 9.68
CA ILE A 65 -17.02 -12.09 10.43
C ILE A 65 -17.45 -13.32 11.22
N SER A 66 -17.05 -13.40 12.46
CA SER A 66 -17.60 -14.39 13.39
C SER A 66 -19.00 -13.96 13.83
N LYS A 67 -19.99 -14.25 13.04
CA LYS A 67 -21.36 -14.42 13.51
C LYS A 67 -21.88 -15.72 12.91
N ASN A 68 -21.97 -16.77 13.72
CA ASN A 68 -22.47 -18.10 13.36
C ASN A 68 -21.65 -18.88 12.34
N ASP A 69 -20.33 -19.08 12.57
CA ASP A 69 -19.44 -20.00 11.83
C ASP A 69 -19.43 -19.92 10.30
N TYR A 70 -19.93 -18.84 9.70
CA TYR A 70 -19.83 -18.63 8.27
C TYR A 70 -18.54 -17.85 7.95
N ILE A 71 -17.54 -18.57 7.42
CA ILE A 71 -16.39 -17.98 6.74
C ILE A 71 -16.91 -17.52 5.37
N TYR A 72 -17.13 -16.22 5.23
CA TYR A 72 -17.43 -15.66 3.92
C TYR A 72 -16.15 -15.64 3.09
N ASP A 73 -16.12 -16.47 2.05
CA ASP A 73 -15.04 -16.55 1.07
C ASP A 73 -15.08 -15.26 0.22
N GLY A 74 -14.31 -14.26 0.66
CA GLY A 74 -14.33 -12.89 0.13
C GLY A 74 -13.69 -12.75 -1.25
N LYS A 75 -14.13 -13.55 -2.23
CA LYS A 75 -13.61 -13.48 -3.60
C LYS A 75 -13.92 -12.14 -4.25
N GLY A 76 -12.86 -11.36 -4.47
CA GLY A 76 -12.90 -10.20 -5.35
C GLY A 76 -13.56 -8.95 -4.77
N ARG A 77 -13.44 -8.70 -3.47
CA ARG A 77 -13.92 -7.45 -2.87
C ARG A 77 -13.01 -6.29 -3.25
N LEU A 78 -13.61 -5.20 -3.72
CA LEU A 78 -12.86 -3.96 -3.92
C LEU A 78 -12.41 -3.43 -2.56
N HIS A 79 -11.11 -3.18 -2.44
CA HIS A 79 -10.47 -2.60 -1.26
C HIS A 79 -9.98 -1.20 -1.58
N PHE A 80 -10.30 -0.25 -0.72
CA PHE A 80 -9.71 1.08 -0.70
C PHE A 80 -9.23 1.39 0.71
N HIS A 81 -8.02 1.95 0.83
CA HIS A 81 -7.55 2.51 2.09
C HIS A 81 -6.85 3.85 1.91
N MET A 82 -6.83 4.61 3.00
CA MET A 82 -6.05 5.83 3.15
C MET A 82 -5.47 5.86 4.56
N ASP A 83 -4.16 6.00 4.64
CA ASP A 83 -3.39 6.00 5.88
C ASP A 83 -2.53 7.27 5.95
N TYR A 84 -2.31 7.78 7.16
CA TYR A 84 -1.32 8.83 7.42
C TYR A 84 -0.12 8.21 8.13
N LEU A 85 1.06 8.38 7.55
CA LEU A 85 2.30 7.71 7.94
C LEU A 85 3.32 8.69 8.50
N TRP A 86 4.02 8.26 9.55
CA TRP A 86 5.21 8.89 10.11
C TRP A 86 6.43 7.99 9.86
N HIS A 87 7.49 8.55 9.28
CA HIS A 87 8.71 7.81 8.94
C HIS A 87 9.86 8.21 9.84
N SER A 88 10.61 7.23 10.31
CA SER A 88 11.87 7.40 11.04
C SER A 88 13.04 6.97 10.15
N PHE A 89 13.85 7.92 9.71
CA PHE A 89 15.03 7.68 8.88
C PHE A 89 16.29 7.36 9.69
N THR A 90 16.22 7.48 11.01
CA THR A 90 17.33 7.27 11.93
C THR A 90 17.24 5.97 12.71
N ALA A 91 16.13 5.24 12.59
CA ALA A 91 15.90 4.00 13.33
C ALA A 91 16.86 2.87 12.91
N ILE A 92 17.30 2.86 11.65
CA ILE A 92 18.26 1.89 11.12
C ILE A 92 19.47 2.64 10.61
N SER A 93 20.64 2.42 11.25
CA SER A 93 21.92 2.96 10.79
C SER A 93 22.46 2.09 9.66
N SER A 94 22.38 2.58 8.43
CA SER A 94 22.84 1.89 7.22
C SER A 94 23.36 2.92 6.20
N THR A 95 24.20 2.47 5.28
CA THR A 95 24.61 3.25 4.10
C THR A 95 23.45 3.44 3.11
N GLN A 96 22.47 2.58 3.15
CA GLN A 96 21.23 2.69 2.40
C GLN A 96 20.12 3.27 3.29
N ARG A 97 19.10 3.87 2.67
CA ARG A 97 17.97 4.46 3.39
C ARG A 97 16.88 3.41 3.62
N PHE A 98 16.73 3.01 4.89
CA PHE A 98 15.69 2.08 5.34
C PHE A 98 14.82 2.76 6.42
N PRO A 99 13.93 3.69 6.06
CA PRO A 99 13.02 4.25 7.06
C PRO A 99 12.06 3.18 7.57
N LEU A 100 11.93 3.10 8.89
CA LEU A 100 10.79 2.49 9.53
C LEU A 100 9.64 3.48 9.51
N TYR A 101 8.43 2.99 9.29
CA TYR A 101 7.25 3.85 9.38
C TYR A 101 6.12 3.18 10.15
N TYR A 102 5.29 4.02 10.72
CA TYR A 102 4.05 3.63 11.37
C TYR A 102 2.96 4.64 11.01
N GLY A 103 1.73 4.25 11.16
CA GLY A 103 0.62 5.12 10.80
C GLY A 103 -0.73 4.66 11.27
N ILE A 104 -1.71 5.47 10.98
CA ILE A 104 -3.11 5.18 11.24
C ILE A 104 -3.94 5.60 10.04
N GLY A 105 -4.99 4.86 9.76
CA GLY A 105 -5.90 5.18 8.67
C GLY A 105 -7.18 4.39 8.70
N GLY A 106 -7.85 4.36 7.56
CA GLY A 106 -9.10 3.66 7.38
C GLY A 106 -9.13 2.82 6.11
N ARG A 107 -9.91 1.76 6.13
CA ARG A 107 -10.22 0.96 4.95
C ARG A 107 -11.71 0.87 4.70
N TYR A 108 -12.05 0.70 3.44
CA TYR A 108 -13.36 0.33 2.97
C TYR A 108 -13.25 -0.86 2.00
N ASN A 109 -13.98 -1.92 2.28
CA ASN A 109 -14.12 -3.06 1.37
C ASN A 109 -15.56 -3.14 0.87
N SER A 110 -15.76 -3.30 -0.44
CA SER A 110 -17.09 -3.46 -1.05
C SER A 110 -17.12 -4.61 -2.03
N GLY A 111 -18.31 -5.04 -2.39
CA GLY A 111 -18.53 -6.04 -3.44
C GLY A 111 -18.69 -7.47 -2.94
N GLY A 112 -18.79 -8.41 -3.89
CA GLY A 112 -18.95 -9.84 -3.57
C GLY A 112 -20.35 -10.27 -3.09
N GLY A 113 -21.38 -9.40 -3.27
CA GLY A 113 -22.75 -9.72 -2.86
C GLY A 113 -23.03 -9.53 -1.37
N TYR A 114 -22.14 -8.87 -0.64
CA TYR A 114 -22.24 -8.59 0.79
C TYR A 114 -22.22 -7.09 1.06
N ASP A 115 -22.67 -6.71 2.25
CA ASP A 115 -22.57 -5.33 2.73
C ASP A 115 -21.10 -4.90 2.79
N GLY A 116 -20.83 -3.63 2.46
CA GLY A 116 -19.51 -3.06 2.55
C GLY A 116 -18.99 -3.06 4.00
N SER A 117 -17.69 -3.19 4.19
CA SER A 117 -17.07 -3.12 5.52
C SER A 117 -16.16 -1.90 5.64
N VAL A 118 -16.17 -1.29 6.84
CA VAL A 118 -15.30 -0.18 7.22
C VAL A 118 -14.46 -0.61 8.42
N GLY A 119 -13.20 -0.23 8.41
CA GLY A 119 -12.30 -0.52 9.53
C GLY A 119 -11.24 0.57 9.72
N VAL A 120 -10.71 0.64 10.94
CA VAL A 120 -9.52 1.42 11.28
C VAL A 120 -8.28 0.55 11.09
N ARG A 121 -7.23 1.13 10.53
CA ARG A 121 -5.94 0.48 10.26
C ARG A 121 -4.85 1.10 11.13
N GLY A 122 -4.02 0.24 11.73
CA GLY A 122 -2.71 0.65 12.23
C GLY A 122 -1.65 0.11 11.27
N VAL A 123 -0.74 0.95 10.80
CA VAL A 123 0.29 0.55 9.83
C VAL A 123 1.64 0.47 10.51
N LEU A 124 2.39 -0.59 10.28
CA LEU A 124 3.79 -0.73 10.66
C LEU A 124 4.56 -1.27 9.45
N GLY A 125 5.62 -0.60 9.05
CA GLY A 125 6.37 -1.03 7.88
C GLY A 125 7.81 -0.53 7.83
N ILE A 126 8.50 -1.07 6.85
CA ILE A 126 9.85 -0.65 6.47
C ILE A 126 9.86 -0.40 4.96
N ALA A 127 10.53 0.65 4.54
CA ALA A 127 10.78 0.90 3.13
C ALA A 127 12.28 0.87 2.84
N TRP A 128 12.64 0.50 1.64
CA TRP A 128 13.96 0.67 1.06
C TRP A 128 13.91 1.75 -0.01
N LEU A 129 14.72 2.77 0.17
CA LEU A 129 14.83 3.93 -0.72
C LEU A 129 16.24 3.93 -1.34
N PRO A 130 16.43 3.24 -2.49
CA PRO A 130 17.76 3.17 -3.13
C PRO A 130 18.22 4.56 -3.56
N ALA A 131 19.50 4.87 -3.32
CA ALA A 131 20.08 6.16 -3.67
C ALA A 131 19.99 6.41 -5.20
N ASN A 132 19.71 7.64 -5.59
CA ASN A 132 19.64 8.08 -7.00
C ASN A 132 18.57 7.38 -7.86
N THR A 133 17.59 6.74 -7.24
CA THR A 133 16.50 6.07 -7.96
C THR A 133 15.17 6.50 -7.34
N PRO A 134 14.20 7.00 -8.12
CA PRO A 134 12.93 7.50 -7.60
C PRO A 134 11.94 6.35 -7.31
N ILE A 135 12.40 5.35 -6.58
CA ILE A 135 11.62 4.14 -6.25
C ILE A 135 11.64 3.95 -4.75
N ASP A 136 10.52 3.58 -4.14
CA ASP A 136 10.49 2.90 -2.85
C ASP A 136 10.05 1.43 -3.03
N VAL A 137 10.64 0.55 -2.24
CA VAL A 137 10.18 -0.82 -2.06
C VAL A 137 9.83 -0.96 -0.59
N PHE A 138 8.65 -1.47 -0.28
CA PHE A 138 8.16 -1.51 1.09
C PHE A 138 7.55 -2.85 1.46
N VAL A 139 7.60 -3.13 2.75
CA VAL A 139 6.87 -4.24 3.40
C VAL A 139 6.15 -3.68 4.60
N GLU A 140 4.89 -4.08 4.78
CA GLU A 140 4.06 -3.61 5.89
C GLU A 140 3.22 -4.72 6.50
N VAL A 141 2.93 -4.56 7.78
CA VAL A 141 1.97 -5.34 8.55
C VAL A 141 0.95 -4.37 9.13
N VAL A 142 -0.31 -4.69 8.98
CA VAL A 142 -1.41 -3.76 9.22
C VAL A 142 -2.48 -4.43 10.08
N PRO A 143 -2.41 -4.29 11.42
CA PRO A 143 -3.55 -4.62 12.27
C PRO A 143 -4.75 -3.75 11.90
N VAL A 144 -5.90 -4.40 11.79
CA VAL A 144 -7.16 -3.78 11.39
C VAL A 144 -8.25 -4.10 12.39
N PHE A 145 -8.96 -3.07 12.81
CA PHE A 145 -10.18 -3.21 13.59
C PHE A 145 -11.38 -2.84 12.72
N GLN A 146 -12.15 -3.84 12.33
CA GLN A 146 -13.38 -3.67 11.56
C GLN A 146 -14.50 -3.15 12.47
N ILE A 147 -15.24 -2.14 12.00
CA ILE A 147 -16.30 -1.48 12.75
C ILE A 147 -17.68 -1.95 12.24
N THR A 148 -17.82 -2.05 10.92
CA THR A 148 -19.10 -2.42 10.28
C THR A 148 -18.86 -3.47 9.18
N PRO A 149 -19.82 -4.37 8.86
CA PRO A 149 -21.15 -4.55 9.47
C PRO A 149 -21.10 -5.23 10.84
N SER A 150 -19.99 -5.85 11.20
CA SER A 150 -19.74 -6.41 12.54
C SER A 150 -18.33 -6.07 12.99
N THR A 151 -18.12 -5.96 14.30
CA THR A 151 -16.80 -5.69 14.85
C THR A 151 -15.92 -6.95 14.74
N GLY A 152 -14.66 -6.74 14.36
CA GLY A 152 -13.70 -7.82 14.23
C GLY A 152 -12.27 -7.30 14.20
N PHE A 153 -11.32 -8.17 14.50
CA PHE A 153 -9.90 -7.86 14.41
C PHE A 153 -9.26 -8.73 13.33
N GLY A 154 -8.39 -8.12 12.52
CA GLY A 154 -7.62 -8.78 11.49
C GLY A 154 -6.21 -8.23 11.41
N ILE A 155 -5.37 -8.92 10.66
CA ILE A 155 -4.02 -8.47 10.31
C ILE A 155 -3.88 -8.63 8.81
N ASP A 156 -3.63 -7.51 8.14
CA ASP A 156 -3.28 -7.46 6.74
C ASP A 156 -1.75 -7.38 6.61
N ALA A 157 -1.21 -7.79 5.48
CA ALA A 157 0.21 -7.64 5.17
C ALA A 157 0.40 -7.42 3.68
N GLY A 158 1.40 -6.63 3.32
CA GLY A 158 1.71 -6.33 1.93
C GLY A 158 3.18 -6.07 1.67
N ILE A 159 3.57 -6.31 0.43
CA ILE A 159 4.85 -5.90 -0.14
C ILE A 159 4.56 -5.12 -1.42
N GLY A 160 5.27 -4.03 -1.65
CA GLY A 160 5.03 -3.23 -2.84
C GLY A 160 6.24 -2.43 -3.28
N ALA A 161 6.06 -1.80 -4.44
CA ALA A 161 7.04 -0.84 -4.97
C ALA A 161 6.31 0.32 -5.65
N ARG A 162 6.86 1.54 -5.50
CA ARG A 162 6.33 2.78 -6.09
C ARG A 162 7.42 3.52 -6.81
N PHE A 163 7.05 4.20 -7.87
CA PHE A 163 7.87 5.17 -8.59
C PHE A 163 7.39 6.58 -8.25
N PHE A 164 8.32 7.48 -7.90
CA PHE A 164 8.04 8.87 -7.54
C PHE A 164 8.20 9.80 -8.74
N PHE A 165 7.21 10.66 -8.91
CA PHE A 165 7.19 11.72 -9.91
C PHE A 165 7.52 13.04 -9.20
N ASN A 166 8.50 13.77 -9.74
CA ASN A 166 8.95 15.08 -9.24
C ASN A 166 8.64 16.16 -10.25
#